data_1c21f8c00e8bdc9aa8c019ace9290c33
#
_entry.id   1c21f8c00e8bdc9aa8c019ace9290c33
#
_cell.length_a   1.000
_cell.length_b   1.000
_cell.length_c   1.000
_cell.angle_alpha   90.00
_cell.angle_beta   90.00
_cell.angle_gamma   90.00
#
_symmetry.space_group_name_H-M   'P 1'
#
loop_
_entity.id
_entity.type
_entity.pdbx_description
1 polymer ?
#
loop_
_entity_poly.entity_id
_entity_poly.type
_entity_poly.pdbx_seq_one_letter_code
_entity_poly.pdbx_strand_id
1 'polypeptide(L)'
;MKKITSLLLILISFGFSISATAQEKQEWKEMHAFHAIMSKTFHPSESNNLQPLKDNASILLAAAKTWKRSEVPKGYNAKVTAPILVSLVSKCKEVEKAVKRNMSDKKLKKLITEAHDIFHEIMEKCTQE
;
A
#
# COMPACT_ATOMS: atom_id res chain seq x y z
N MET A 1 -35.06 13.03 71.51
CA MET A 1 -33.94 12.38 70.81
C MET A 1 -34.35 12.19 69.36
N LYS A 2 -33.87 13.02 68.49
CA LYS A 2 -34.17 12.86 67.05
C LYS A 2 -32.94 12.23 66.37
N LYS A 3 -33.12 11.01 65.85
CA LYS A 3 -32.11 10.34 65.07
C LYS A 3 -32.14 10.90 63.63
N ILE A 4 -31.09 11.60 63.23
CA ILE A 4 -30.88 12.08 61.90
C ILE A 4 -30.23 10.95 61.12
N THR A 5 -30.99 10.25 60.30
CA THR A 5 -30.49 9.30 59.31
C THR A 5 -29.95 10.05 58.12
N SER A 6 -28.64 10.14 58.06
CA SER A 6 -27.92 10.73 56.94
C SER A 6 -28.00 9.77 55.73
N LEU A 7 -28.78 10.14 54.72
CA LEU A 7 -28.86 9.43 53.47
C LEU A 7 -27.70 9.79 52.57
N LEU A 8 -26.70 8.91 52.52
CA LEU A 8 -25.53 9.08 51.67
C LEU A 8 -25.90 8.75 50.22
N LEU A 9 -26.12 9.77 49.44
CA LEU A 9 -26.33 9.64 47.99
C LEU A 9 -24.98 9.37 47.32
N ILE A 10 -24.73 8.09 46.98
CA ILE A 10 -23.58 7.70 46.16
C ILE A 10 -23.96 7.95 44.72
N LEU A 11 -23.47 9.04 44.14
CA LEU A 11 -23.48 9.32 42.71
C LEU A 11 -22.45 8.41 42.02
N ILE A 12 -22.90 7.27 41.48
CA ILE A 12 -22.10 6.43 40.59
C ILE A 12 -22.06 7.15 39.26
N SER A 13 -21.03 7.96 39.04
CA SER A 13 -20.71 8.45 37.71
C SER A 13 -20.19 7.30 36.84
N PHE A 14 -21.08 6.74 36.03
CA PHE A 14 -20.73 5.78 35.02
C PHE A 14 -19.97 6.53 33.91
N GLY A 15 -18.64 6.56 34.04
CA GLY A 15 -17.75 7.09 33.02
C GLY A 15 -17.83 6.18 31.79
N PHE A 16 -18.59 6.62 30.78
CA PHE A 16 -18.58 6.00 29.47
C PHE A 16 -17.23 6.34 28.81
N SER A 17 -16.22 5.49 29.04
CA SER A 17 -14.98 5.55 28.28
C SER A 17 -15.31 5.11 26.84
N ILE A 18 -15.56 6.08 25.98
CA ILE A 18 -15.57 5.84 24.54
C ILE A 18 -14.12 5.56 24.14
N SER A 19 -13.75 4.29 24.14
CA SER A 19 -12.53 3.86 23.48
C SER A 19 -12.75 4.10 21.99
N ALA A 20 -12.22 5.19 21.45
CA ALA A 20 -12.06 5.36 20.04
C ALA A 20 -11.08 4.28 19.59
N THR A 21 -11.60 3.13 19.15
CA THR A 21 -10.82 2.14 18.43
C THR A 21 -10.41 2.79 17.12
N ALA A 22 -9.16 3.26 17.04
CA ALA A 22 -8.52 3.56 15.78
C ALA A 22 -8.70 2.30 14.92
N GLN A 23 -9.37 2.44 13.77
CA GLN A 23 -9.66 1.33 12.88
C GLN A 23 -8.31 0.83 12.35
N GLU A 24 -7.82 -0.31 12.90
CA GLU A 24 -6.56 -0.90 12.45
C GLU A 24 -6.69 -1.18 10.96
N LYS A 25 -5.79 -0.54 10.19
CA LYS A 25 -5.67 -0.72 8.75
C LYS A 25 -5.34 -2.18 8.49
N GLN A 26 -6.24 -2.87 7.81
CA GLN A 26 -6.04 -4.27 7.49
C GLN A 26 -4.85 -4.43 6.55
N GLU A 27 -3.99 -5.43 6.81
CA GLU A 27 -2.85 -5.75 5.96
C GLU A 27 -3.31 -6.14 4.54
N TRP A 28 -2.66 -5.55 3.52
CA TRP A 28 -2.89 -5.93 2.12
C TRP A 28 -1.74 -6.79 1.61
N LYS A 29 -1.93 -8.09 1.67
CA LYS A 29 -0.89 -9.08 1.35
C LYS A 29 -0.32 -8.93 -0.06
N GLU A 30 -1.18 -8.68 -1.04
CA GLU A 30 -0.78 -8.50 -2.44
C GLU A 30 0.04 -7.23 -2.65
N MET A 31 -0.24 -6.18 -1.90
CA MET A 31 0.58 -4.97 -1.86
C MET A 31 1.99 -5.26 -1.33
N HIS A 32 2.08 -6.00 -0.23
CA HIS A 32 3.38 -6.39 0.34
C HIS A 32 4.17 -7.32 -0.58
N ALA A 33 3.50 -8.27 -1.24
CA ALA A 33 4.12 -9.13 -2.23
C ALA A 33 4.66 -8.33 -3.42
N PHE A 34 3.89 -7.37 -3.93
CA PHE A 34 4.36 -6.46 -4.99
C PHE A 34 5.54 -5.62 -4.50
N HIS A 35 5.45 -5.02 -3.31
CA HIS A 35 6.51 -4.19 -2.75
C HIS A 35 7.84 -4.94 -2.63
N ALA A 36 7.81 -6.21 -2.24
CA ALA A 36 9.03 -7.04 -2.15
C ALA A 36 9.74 -7.16 -3.51
N ILE A 37 8.98 -7.36 -4.60
CA ILE A 37 9.54 -7.43 -5.96
C ILE A 37 9.98 -6.03 -6.43
N MET A 38 9.19 -5.00 -6.16
CA MET A 38 9.52 -3.61 -6.50
C MET A 38 10.84 -3.19 -5.83
N SER A 39 11.01 -3.44 -4.55
CA SER A 39 12.25 -3.13 -3.81
C SER A 39 13.46 -3.83 -4.40
N LYS A 40 13.34 -5.12 -4.73
CA LYS A 40 14.40 -5.93 -5.34
C LYS A 40 14.82 -5.43 -6.73
N THR A 41 13.92 -4.80 -7.48
CA THR A 41 14.17 -4.34 -8.84
C THR A 41 14.54 -2.85 -8.89
N PHE A 42 13.94 -2.02 -8.03
CA PHE A 42 14.14 -0.57 -8.03
C PHE A 42 15.45 -0.16 -7.33
N HIS A 43 15.71 -0.60 -6.10
CA HIS A 43 16.86 -0.12 -5.35
C HIS A 43 18.21 -0.40 -6.02
N PRO A 44 18.46 -1.58 -6.61
CA PRO A 44 19.70 -1.77 -7.38
C PRO A 44 19.81 -0.84 -8.59
N SER A 45 18.67 -0.48 -9.21
CA SER A 45 18.67 0.43 -10.36
C SER A 45 19.11 1.85 -10.00
N GLU A 46 18.92 2.28 -8.76
CA GLU A 46 19.42 3.57 -8.27
C GLU A 46 20.94 3.68 -8.40
N SER A 47 21.65 2.57 -8.18
CA SER A 47 23.09 2.42 -8.37
C SER A 47 23.47 1.93 -9.78
N ASN A 48 22.58 2.08 -10.75
CA ASN A 48 22.76 1.66 -12.16
C ASN A 48 22.95 0.15 -12.36
N ASN A 49 22.55 -0.69 -11.40
CA ASN A 49 22.47 -2.13 -11.57
C ASN A 49 21.05 -2.52 -12.03
N LEU A 50 20.88 -2.70 -13.33
CA LEU A 50 19.59 -3.05 -13.95
C LEU A 50 19.38 -4.56 -14.09
N GLN A 51 20.34 -5.38 -13.69
CA GLN A 51 20.21 -6.83 -13.85
C GLN A 51 19.04 -7.43 -13.05
N PRO A 52 18.81 -7.05 -11.77
CA PRO A 52 17.65 -7.54 -11.04
C PRO A 52 16.32 -7.18 -11.71
N LEU A 53 16.22 -6.00 -12.34
CA LEU A 53 15.03 -5.61 -13.11
C LEU A 53 14.85 -6.47 -14.36
N LYS A 54 15.92 -6.70 -15.10
CA LYS A 54 15.91 -7.54 -16.31
C LYS A 54 15.47 -8.97 -15.99
N ASP A 55 15.91 -9.50 -14.86
CA ASP A 55 15.58 -10.86 -14.43
C ASP A 55 14.17 -11.00 -13.85
N ASN A 56 13.56 -9.92 -13.35
CA ASN A 56 12.31 -9.96 -12.60
C ASN A 56 11.16 -9.11 -13.19
N ALA A 57 11.31 -8.51 -14.36
CA ALA A 57 10.30 -7.62 -14.94
C ALA A 57 8.95 -8.34 -15.15
N SER A 58 8.95 -9.60 -15.58
CA SER A 58 7.72 -10.39 -15.76
C SER A 58 7.08 -10.75 -14.42
N ILE A 59 7.87 -11.01 -13.39
CA ILE A 59 7.41 -11.30 -12.02
C ILE A 59 6.80 -10.03 -11.41
N LEU A 60 7.42 -8.87 -11.62
CA LEU A 60 6.89 -7.57 -11.18
C LEU A 60 5.52 -7.30 -11.81
N LEU A 61 5.38 -7.52 -13.11
CA LEU A 61 4.09 -7.36 -13.79
C LEU A 61 3.03 -8.34 -13.27
N ALA A 62 3.40 -9.59 -13.04
CA ALA A 62 2.48 -10.60 -12.50
C ALA A 62 2.00 -10.21 -11.09
N ALA A 63 2.89 -9.71 -10.23
CA ALA A 63 2.56 -9.22 -8.90
C ALA A 63 1.62 -8.01 -8.95
N ALA A 64 1.85 -7.06 -9.85
CA ALA A 64 0.97 -5.90 -10.05
C ALA A 64 -0.44 -6.32 -10.49
N LYS A 65 -0.54 -7.27 -11.42
CA LYS A 65 -1.82 -7.82 -11.88
C LYS A 65 -2.57 -8.56 -10.78
N THR A 66 -1.86 -9.33 -9.96
CA THR A 66 -2.44 -10.05 -8.81
C THR A 66 -2.96 -9.05 -7.78
N TRP A 67 -2.19 -8.02 -7.46
CA TRP A 67 -2.62 -6.96 -6.55
C TRP A 67 -3.87 -6.23 -7.07
N LYS A 68 -3.87 -5.83 -8.34
CA LYS A 68 -5.03 -5.16 -8.95
C LYS A 68 -6.32 -6.00 -8.87
N ARG A 69 -6.22 -7.34 -8.93
CA ARG A 69 -7.37 -8.25 -8.86
C ARG A 69 -7.78 -8.61 -7.44
N SER A 70 -6.96 -8.29 -6.45
CA SER A 70 -7.26 -8.58 -5.05
C SER A 70 -8.38 -7.69 -4.53
N GLU A 71 -9.04 -8.16 -3.48
CA GLU A 71 -10.04 -7.38 -2.77
C GLU A 71 -9.35 -6.24 -2.00
N VAL A 72 -9.96 -5.06 -2.05
CA VAL A 72 -9.44 -3.88 -1.32
C VAL A 72 -9.78 -4.04 0.17
N PRO A 73 -8.77 -4.13 1.06
CA PRO A 73 -9.02 -4.31 2.48
C PRO A 73 -9.63 -3.07 3.13
N LYS A 74 -10.17 -3.25 4.32
CA LYS A 74 -10.62 -2.13 5.16
C LYS A 74 -9.45 -1.16 5.44
N GLY A 75 -9.75 0.12 5.46
CA GLY A 75 -8.75 1.18 5.64
C GLY A 75 -8.15 1.71 4.34
N TYR A 76 -8.54 1.15 3.18
CA TYR A 76 -8.19 1.68 1.86
C TYR A 76 -9.42 2.17 1.11
N ASN A 77 -9.26 3.24 0.33
CA ASN A 77 -10.32 3.78 -0.51
C ASN A 77 -10.29 3.12 -1.90
N ALA A 78 -11.21 2.19 -2.14
CA ALA A 78 -11.28 1.43 -3.40
C ALA A 78 -11.44 2.33 -4.63
N LYS A 79 -12.22 3.43 -4.54
CA LYS A 79 -12.45 4.33 -5.67
C LYS A 79 -11.19 5.11 -6.07
N VAL A 80 -10.35 5.45 -5.10
CA VAL A 80 -9.07 6.12 -5.34
C VAL A 80 -8.02 5.12 -5.78
N THR A 81 -7.99 3.95 -5.18
CA THR A 81 -6.95 2.93 -5.41
C THR A 81 -7.08 2.27 -6.78
N ALA A 82 -8.29 1.95 -7.23
CA ALA A 82 -8.51 1.20 -8.47
C ALA A 82 -7.87 1.86 -9.72
N PRO A 83 -8.05 3.15 -10.02
CA PRO A 83 -7.42 3.77 -11.18
C PRO A 83 -5.89 3.83 -11.08
N ILE A 84 -5.34 3.99 -9.87
CA ILE A 84 -3.89 4.02 -9.67
C ILE A 84 -3.29 2.63 -9.88
N LEU A 85 -3.96 1.56 -9.44
CA LEU A 85 -3.56 0.18 -9.74
C LEU A 85 -3.60 -0.14 -11.24
N VAL A 86 -4.56 0.39 -11.98
CA VAL A 86 -4.59 0.29 -13.45
C VAL A 86 -3.34 0.94 -14.04
N SER A 87 -2.98 2.13 -13.59
CA SER A 87 -1.77 2.84 -14.02
C SER A 87 -0.50 2.07 -13.67
N LEU A 88 -0.43 1.47 -12.47
CA LEU A 88 0.70 0.66 -12.04
C LEU A 88 0.89 -0.57 -12.94
N VAL A 89 -0.17 -1.31 -13.23
CA VAL A 89 -0.12 -2.46 -14.14
C VAL A 89 0.32 -2.03 -15.54
N SER A 90 -0.19 -0.92 -16.05
CA SER A 90 0.21 -0.36 -17.33
C SER A 90 1.70 -0.03 -17.37
N LYS A 91 2.23 0.62 -16.33
CA LYS A 91 3.64 0.94 -16.23
C LYS A 91 4.53 -0.31 -16.13
N CYS A 92 4.13 -1.30 -15.35
CA CYS A 92 4.83 -2.59 -15.28
C CYS A 92 4.85 -3.34 -16.61
N LYS A 93 3.79 -3.22 -17.45
CA LYS A 93 3.80 -3.72 -18.83
C LYS A 93 4.82 -3.00 -19.70
N GLU A 94 4.93 -1.68 -19.57
CA GLU A 94 5.95 -0.91 -20.29
C GLU A 94 7.37 -1.35 -19.88
N VAL A 95 7.61 -1.56 -18.58
CA VAL A 95 8.89 -2.07 -18.06
C VAL A 95 9.22 -3.43 -18.68
N GLU A 96 8.30 -4.40 -18.61
CA GLU A 96 8.51 -5.73 -19.19
C GLU A 96 8.80 -5.68 -20.68
N LYS A 97 8.03 -4.88 -21.42
CA LYS A 97 8.21 -4.71 -22.86
C LYS A 97 9.58 -4.09 -23.18
N ALA A 98 10.02 -3.11 -22.40
CA ALA A 98 11.32 -2.48 -22.57
C ALA A 98 12.48 -3.46 -22.29
N VAL A 99 12.36 -4.29 -21.25
CA VAL A 99 13.33 -5.36 -20.98
C VAL A 99 13.38 -6.36 -22.14
N LYS A 100 12.24 -6.85 -22.62
CA LYS A 100 12.16 -7.79 -23.76
C LYS A 100 12.74 -7.22 -25.06
N ARG A 101 12.69 -5.90 -25.23
CA ARG A 101 13.25 -5.20 -26.40
C ARG A 101 14.69 -4.77 -26.22
N ASN A 102 15.34 -5.16 -25.14
CA ASN A 102 16.71 -4.77 -24.81
C ASN A 102 16.94 -3.25 -24.86
N MET A 103 15.98 -2.49 -24.35
CA MET A 103 16.11 -1.04 -24.24
C MET A 103 17.30 -0.65 -23.32
N SER A 104 17.83 0.57 -23.51
CA SER A 104 18.97 1.03 -22.74
C SER A 104 18.73 1.03 -21.24
N ASP A 105 19.77 0.87 -20.45
CA ASP A 105 19.72 0.94 -18.99
C ASP A 105 19.14 2.26 -18.50
N LYS A 106 19.45 3.38 -19.17
CA LYS A 106 18.85 4.68 -18.89
C LYS A 106 17.33 4.66 -19.05
N LYS A 107 16.81 4.02 -20.10
CA LYS A 107 15.37 3.88 -20.34
C LYS A 107 14.72 2.98 -19.29
N LEU A 108 15.35 1.85 -18.98
CA LEU A 108 14.87 0.92 -17.96
C LEU A 108 14.82 1.57 -16.59
N LYS A 109 15.86 2.28 -16.19
CA LYS A 109 15.93 3.04 -14.94
C LYS A 109 14.78 4.06 -14.83
N LYS A 110 14.53 4.82 -15.90
CA LYS A 110 13.41 5.77 -15.95
C LYS A 110 12.08 5.08 -15.72
N LEU A 111 11.81 3.97 -16.42
CA LEU A 111 10.53 3.27 -16.34
C LEU A 111 10.29 2.64 -14.96
N ILE A 112 11.31 2.04 -14.34
CA ILE A 112 11.15 1.47 -13.00
C ILE A 112 10.97 2.55 -11.94
N THR A 113 11.61 3.71 -12.10
CA THR A 113 11.40 4.87 -11.23
C THR A 113 9.95 5.37 -11.33
N GLU A 114 9.42 5.50 -12.53
CA GLU A 114 8.02 5.89 -12.74
C GLU A 114 7.04 4.88 -12.12
N ALA A 115 7.31 3.58 -12.22
CA ALA A 115 6.52 2.54 -11.56
C ALA A 115 6.57 2.63 -10.03
N HIS A 116 7.75 2.91 -9.48
CA HIS A 116 7.96 3.12 -8.05
C HIS A 116 7.20 4.35 -7.54
N ASP A 117 7.19 5.44 -8.29
CA ASP A 117 6.43 6.65 -7.95
C ASP A 117 4.92 6.39 -7.90
N ILE A 118 4.39 5.62 -8.86
CA ILE A 118 2.97 5.20 -8.86
C ILE A 118 2.66 4.33 -7.64
N PHE A 119 3.58 3.43 -7.27
CA PHE A 119 3.44 2.63 -6.04
C PHE A 119 3.33 3.51 -4.79
N HIS A 120 4.20 4.52 -4.66
CA HIS A 120 4.15 5.48 -3.55
C HIS A 120 2.84 6.29 -3.54
N GLU A 121 2.30 6.64 -4.70
CA GLU A 121 1.01 7.33 -4.78
C GLU A 121 -0.12 6.49 -4.14
N ILE A 122 -0.11 5.16 -4.31
CA ILE A 122 -1.06 4.28 -3.63
C ILE A 122 -0.85 4.30 -2.12
N MET A 123 0.40 4.25 -1.67
CA MET A 123 0.72 4.27 -0.24
C MET A 123 0.28 5.56 0.45
N GLU A 124 0.34 6.69 -0.24
CA GLU A 124 0.05 8.01 0.32
C GLU A 124 -1.43 8.41 0.21
N LYS A 125 -2.08 8.11 -0.92
CA LYS A 125 -3.42 8.63 -1.23
C LYS A 125 -4.56 7.66 -0.99
N CYS A 126 -4.29 6.37 -0.90
CA CYS A 126 -5.33 5.34 -0.89
C CYS A 126 -5.78 4.92 0.51
N THR A 127 -5.26 5.54 1.55
CA THR A 127 -5.71 5.30 2.91
C THR A 127 -6.94 6.15 3.22
N GLN A 128 -7.94 5.55 3.86
CA GLN A 128 -9.06 6.30 4.45
C GLN A 128 -8.56 6.92 5.75
N GLU A 129 -8.79 8.23 5.89
CA GLU A 129 -8.63 8.93 7.17
C GLU A 129 -9.77 8.57 8.14
#